data_71d6d4f40ff58d4d996d73996defb654
#
_entry.id   71d6d4f40ff58d4d996d73996defb654
#
_cell.length_a   1.000
_cell.length_b   1.000
_cell.length_c   1.000
_cell.angle_alpha   90.00
_cell.angle_beta   90.00
_cell.angle_gamma   90.00
#
_symmetry.space_group_name_H-M   'P 1'
#
loop_
_entity.id
_entity.type
_entity.pdbx_description
1 polymer ?
#
loop_
_entity_poly.entity_id
_entity_poly.type
_entity_poly.pdbx_seq_one_letter_code
_entity_poly.pdbx_strand_id
1 'polypeptide(L)'
;MKIAYRRTSTVDQNLDRQDIQDVDRVFEEQLSGTTMDRPALQEMLLFCREGDEVLVWSIDRLARSLKDCLEIVQTLNDKGVTITFITESLTFKPDSECAFSKLQLQMLSAFSEYEVSISSIRRREGIAKAKAKGIYCKKDKGVDHSTIARMHNESIPKSVIAKRLGISRMSVYRSLQL
;
A
#
# COMPACT_ATOMS: atom_id res chain seq x y z
N MET A 1 -14.21 -26.47 7.30
CA MET A 1 -13.71 -25.61 8.38
C MET A 1 -13.92 -24.15 8.03
N LYS A 2 -14.07 -23.25 9.04
CA LYS A 2 -14.11 -21.81 8.84
C LYS A 2 -12.73 -21.21 9.15
N ILE A 3 -12.15 -20.52 8.19
CA ILE A 3 -10.79 -20.00 8.23
C ILE A 3 -10.85 -18.49 8.06
N ALA A 4 -10.25 -17.72 8.97
CA ALA A 4 -10.15 -16.27 8.81
C ALA A 4 -8.77 -15.90 8.27
N TYR A 5 -8.77 -14.94 7.31
CA TYR A 5 -7.55 -14.26 6.90
C TYR A 5 -7.62 -12.78 7.31
N ARG A 6 -6.60 -12.33 8.02
CA ARG A 6 -6.48 -10.95 8.54
C ARG A 6 -5.18 -10.33 8.08
N ARG A 7 -5.24 -9.08 7.61
CA ARG A 7 -4.04 -8.32 7.23
C ARG A 7 -4.04 -6.94 7.86
N THR A 8 -2.94 -6.60 8.52
CA THR A 8 -2.69 -5.27 9.09
C THR A 8 -1.48 -4.61 8.44
N SER A 9 -1.49 -3.28 8.34
CA SER A 9 -0.41 -2.50 7.71
C SER A 9 0.63 -2.00 8.72
N THR A 10 0.33 -2.00 10.01
CA THR A 10 1.22 -1.54 11.10
C THR A 10 0.83 -2.21 12.42
N VAL A 11 1.78 -2.31 13.35
CA VAL A 11 1.62 -2.89 14.70
C VAL A 11 0.49 -2.23 15.52
N ASP A 12 0.12 -0.98 15.20
CA ASP A 12 -0.87 -0.18 15.93
C ASP A 12 -2.27 -0.14 15.29
N GLN A 13 -2.50 -0.81 14.16
CA GLN A 13 -3.87 -0.91 13.63
C GLN A 13 -4.61 -2.02 14.35
N ASN A 14 -5.61 -1.59 15.13
CA ASN A 14 -6.43 -2.39 16.01
C ASN A 14 -7.05 -3.59 15.25
N LEU A 15 -6.53 -4.79 15.50
CA LEU A 15 -7.06 -6.07 14.99
C LEU A 15 -8.49 -6.30 15.46
N ASP A 16 -8.91 -5.65 16.57
CA ASP A 16 -10.25 -5.76 17.15
C ASP A 16 -11.36 -5.36 16.17
N ARG A 17 -11.05 -4.53 15.17
CA ARG A 17 -12.00 -4.17 14.10
C ARG A 17 -12.19 -5.23 13.04
N GLN A 18 -11.33 -6.25 12.99
CA GLN A 18 -11.40 -7.39 12.08
C GLN A 18 -11.70 -8.68 12.85
N ASP A 19 -12.36 -8.55 14.00
CA ASP A 19 -12.71 -9.73 14.80
C ASP A 19 -13.81 -10.53 14.11
N ILE A 20 -13.38 -11.59 13.42
CA ILE A 20 -14.25 -12.57 12.80
C ILE A 20 -14.41 -13.68 13.81
N GLN A 21 -15.60 -13.73 14.43
CA GLN A 21 -15.93 -14.75 15.43
C GLN A 21 -16.29 -16.10 14.78
N ASP A 22 -16.30 -17.15 15.56
CA ASP A 22 -16.69 -18.50 15.14
C ASP A 22 -15.84 -19.08 14.00
N VAL A 23 -14.53 -18.90 14.05
CA VAL A 23 -13.56 -19.47 13.11
C VAL A 23 -12.69 -20.55 13.77
N ASP A 24 -12.40 -21.60 13.01
CA ASP A 24 -11.58 -22.72 13.46
C ASP A 24 -10.07 -22.39 13.41
N ARG A 25 -9.67 -21.54 12.47
CA ARG A 25 -8.26 -21.12 12.28
C ARG A 25 -8.14 -19.70 11.75
N VAL A 26 -7.10 -18.99 12.18
CA VAL A 26 -6.79 -17.62 11.75
C VAL A 26 -5.38 -17.57 11.14
N PHE A 27 -5.26 -16.95 9.97
CA PHE A 27 -3.99 -16.60 9.35
C PHE A 27 -3.82 -15.09 9.40
N GLU A 28 -2.79 -14.63 10.07
CA GLU A 28 -2.53 -13.22 10.29
C GLU A 28 -1.28 -12.77 9.55
N GLU A 29 -1.38 -11.65 8.87
CA GLU A 29 -0.29 -11.04 8.13
C GLU A 29 -0.06 -9.61 8.62
N GLN A 30 1.16 -9.33 9.09
CA GLN A 30 1.59 -7.99 9.45
C GLN A 30 2.58 -7.50 8.40
N LEU A 31 2.13 -6.69 7.45
CA LEU A 31 2.98 -6.18 6.37
C LEU A 31 3.02 -4.65 6.38
N SER A 32 4.22 -4.10 6.48
CA SER A 32 4.48 -2.72 6.09
C SER A 32 4.27 -2.55 4.58
N GLY A 33 3.74 -1.40 4.16
CA GLY A 33 3.15 -1.14 2.84
C GLY A 33 3.95 -1.46 1.57
N THR A 34 5.15 -2.03 1.66
CA THR A 34 6.05 -2.27 0.51
C THR A 34 6.38 -3.73 0.25
N THR A 35 6.10 -4.65 1.18
CA THR A 35 6.51 -6.05 1.04
C THR A 35 5.50 -6.82 0.19
N MET A 36 5.97 -7.44 -0.89
CA MET A 36 5.18 -8.33 -1.76
C MET A 36 5.13 -9.78 -1.23
N ASP A 37 5.97 -10.11 -0.26
CA ASP A 37 6.02 -11.43 0.35
C ASP A 37 4.88 -11.57 1.36
N ARG A 38 4.00 -12.55 1.17
CA ARG A 38 2.79 -12.79 1.96
C ARG A 38 2.74 -14.25 2.44
N PRO A 39 3.62 -14.60 3.38
CA PRO A 39 3.76 -15.99 3.82
C PRO A 39 2.47 -16.55 4.45
N ALA A 40 1.72 -15.74 5.23
CA ALA A 40 0.48 -16.19 5.84
C ALA A 40 -0.63 -16.44 4.80
N LEU A 41 -0.71 -15.63 3.73
CA LEU A 41 -1.61 -15.90 2.62
C LEU A 41 -1.25 -17.20 1.90
N GLN A 42 0.03 -17.39 1.61
CA GLN A 42 0.49 -18.60 0.93
C GLN A 42 0.27 -19.85 1.79
N GLU A 43 0.54 -19.75 3.10
CA GLU A 43 0.24 -20.83 4.04
C GLU A 43 -1.26 -21.15 4.06
N MET A 44 -2.11 -20.14 4.13
CA MET A 44 -3.57 -20.32 4.07
C MET A 44 -3.99 -21.00 2.76
N LEU A 45 -3.48 -20.53 1.62
CA LEU A 45 -3.81 -21.13 0.31
C LEU A 45 -3.38 -22.60 0.25
N LEU A 46 -2.25 -22.98 0.84
CA LEU A 46 -1.79 -24.38 0.92
C LEU A 46 -2.61 -25.22 1.91
N PHE A 47 -3.06 -24.60 3.00
CA PHE A 47 -3.80 -25.26 4.05
C PHE A 47 -5.23 -25.61 3.66
N CYS A 48 -5.91 -24.72 2.93
CA CYS A 48 -7.32 -24.86 2.55
C CYS A 48 -7.58 -26.11 1.72
N ARG A 49 -8.69 -26.79 2.02
CA ARG A 49 -9.17 -28.01 1.37
C ARG A 49 -10.60 -27.82 0.89
N GLU A 50 -11.04 -28.72 0.01
CA GLU A 50 -12.42 -28.79 -0.45
C GLU A 50 -13.42 -28.78 0.72
N GLY A 51 -14.45 -27.94 0.60
CA GLY A 51 -15.49 -27.76 1.61
C GLY A 51 -15.14 -26.76 2.73
N ASP A 52 -13.94 -26.18 2.74
CA ASP A 52 -13.60 -25.11 3.65
C ASP A 52 -14.23 -23.77 3.24
N GLU A 53 -14.40 -22.87 4.22
CA GLU A 53 -14.87 -21.51 4.02
C GLU A 53 -13.81 -20.51 4.53
N VAL A 54 -13.34 -19.63 3.64
CA VAL A 54 -12.41 -18.54 3.97
C VAL A 54 -13.20 -17.26 4.19
N LEU A 55 -13.03 -16.64 5.36
CA LEU A 55 -13.64 -15.39 5.74
C LEU A 55 -12.59 -14.28 5.73
N VAL A 56 -12.85 -13.22 5.00
CA VAL A 56 -12.01 -12.04 4.92
C VAL A 56 -12.83 -10.80 5.27
N TRP A 57 -12.27 -9.89 6.04
CA TRP A 57 -13.01 -8.71 6.47
C TRP A 57 -13.49 -7.87 5.28
N SER A 58 -12.60 -7.55 4.33
CA SER A 58 -12.90 -6.75 3.13
C SER A 58 -11.93 -7.09 2.00
N ILE A 59 -12.30 -6.73 0.77
CA ILE A 59 -11.50 -7.00 -0.44
C ILE A 59 -10.10 -6.38 -0.33
N ASP A 60 -9.98 -5.16 0.20
CA ASP A 60 -8.72 -4.47 0.38
C ASP A 60 -7.78 -5.17 1.40
N ARG A 61 -8.32 -6.03 2.28
CA ARG A 61 -7.54 -6.85 3.19
C ARG A 61 -6.96 -8.09 2.50
N LEU A 62 -7.67 -8.64 1.52
CA LEU A 62 -7.19 -9.79 0.76
C LEU A 62 -6.17 -9.38 -0.30
N ALA A 63 -6.44 -8.35 -1.07
CA ALA A 63 -5.61 -7.96 -2.21
C ALA A 63 -5.48 -6.44 -2.35
N ARG A 64 -4.46 -5.98 -3.09
CA ARG A 64 -4.23 -4.56 -3.40
C ARG A 64 -4.69 -4.20 -4.81
N SER A 65 -4.85 -5.20 -5.65
CA SER A 65 -5.38 -5.04 -7.00
C SER A 65 -6.51 -6.03 -7.22
N LEU A 66 -7.43 -5.67 -8.13
CA LEU A 66 -8.49 -6.58 -8.52
C LEU A 66 -7.94 -7.87 -9.12
N LYS A 67 -6.91 -7.74 -9.95
CA LYS A 67 -6.28 -8.89 -10.60
C LYS A 67 -5.83 -9.92 -9.56
N ASP A 68 -5.09 -9.47 -8.55
CA ASP A 68 -4.64 -10.35 -7.47
C ASP A 68 -5.82 -10.95 -6.70
N CYS A 69 -6.88 -10.15 -6.45
CA CYS A 69 -8.08 -10.64 -5.78
C CYS A 69 -8.75 -11.75 -6.58
N LEU A 70 -8.94 -11.55 -7.89
CA LEU A 70 -9.55 -12.54 -8.77
C LEU A 70 -8.72 -13.82 -8.85
N GLU A 71 -7.39 -13.72 -8.94
CA GLU A 71 -6.48 -14.86 -8.95
C GLU A 71 -6.58 -15.69 -7.66
N ILE A 72 -6.63 -15.00 -6.50
CA ILE A 72 -6.78 -15.67 -5.19
C ILE A 72 -8.16 -16.34 -5.08
N VAL A 73 -9.23 -15.65 -5.43
CA VAL A 73 -10.60 -16.19 -5.43
C VAL A 73 -10.69 -17.41 -6.33
N GLN A 74 -10.15 -17.32 -7.55
CA GLN A 74 -10.13 -18.44 -8.49
C GLN A 74 -9.36 -19.63 -7.93
N THR A 75 -8.16 -19.39 -7.36
CA THR A 75 -7.33 -20.43 -6.76
C THR A 75 -8.05 -21.18 -5.63
N LEU A 76 -8.83 -20.46 -4.80
CA LEU A 76 -9.61 -21.05 -3.73
C LEU A 76 -10.81 -21.84 -4.30
N ASN A 77 -11.53 -21.27 -5.26
CA ASN A 77 -12.67 -21.93 -5.88
C ASN A 77 -12.27 -23.20 -6.64
N ASP A 78 -11.11 -23.19 -7.33
CA ASP A 78 -10.56 -24.37 -8.02
C ASP A 78 -10.22 -25.49 -7.03
N LYS A 79 -9.99 -25.18 -5.76
CA LYS A 79 -9.79 -26.15 -4.66
C LYS A 79 -11.10 -26.57 -3.98
N GLY A 80 -12.26 -26.11 -4.43
CA GLY A 80 -13.52 -26.38 -3.79
C GLY A 80 -13.77 -25.58 -2.51
N VAL A 81 -13.09 -24.43 -2.33
CA VAL A 81 -13.16 -23.57 -1.14
C VAL A 81 -14.06 -22.38 -1.41
N THR A 82 -14.99 -22.10 -0.50
CA THR A 82 -15.82 -20.90 -0.51
C THR A 82 -15.05 -19.72 0.08
N ILE A 83 -15.13 -18.53 -0.51
CA ILE A 83 -14.61 -17.30 0.10
C ILE A 83 -15.69 -16.26 0.30
N THR A 84 -15.74 -15.64 1.47
CA THR A 84 -16.71 -14.62 1.87
C THR A 84 -16.02 -13.34 2.33
N PHE A 85 -16.38 -12.21 1.73
CA PHE A 85 -15.99 -10.86 2.14
C PHE A 85 -17.11 -10.26 3.01
N ILE A 86 -16.81 -10.00 4.28
CA ILE A 86 -17.83 -9.65 5.29
C ILE A 86 -18.39 -8.26 5.02
N THR A 87 -17.52 -7.26 4.82
CA THR A 87 -17.92 -5.86 4.64
C THR A 87 -18.77 -5.67 3.38
N GLU A 88 -18.38 -6.31 2.29
CA GLU A 88 -19.07 -6.21 1.01
C GLU A 88 -20.25 -7.19 0.89
N SER A 89 -20.41 -8.10 1.85
CA SER A 89 -21.43 -9.18 1.83
C SER A 89 -21.36 -10.01 0.54
N LEU A 90 -20.15 -10.28 0.04
CA LEU A 90 -19.90 -11.04 -1.17
C LEU A 90 -19.39 -12.43 -0.84
N THR A 91 -20.01 -13.46 -1.44
CA THR A 91 -19.59 -14.86 -1.29
C THR A 91 -19.36 -15.47 -2.66
N PHE A 92 -18.21 -16.10 -2.86
CA PHE A 92 -17.80 -16.82 -4.05
C PHE A 92 -17.70 -18.30 -3.72
N LYS A 93 -18.59 -19.11 -4.34
CA LYS A 93 -18.63 -20.57 -4.16
C LYS A 93 -17.98 -21.26 -5.35
N PRO A 94 -17.36 -22.43 -5.15
CA PRO A 94 -16.67 -23.18 -6.21
C PRO A 94 -17.59 -23.57 -7.38
N ASP A 95 -18.84 -23.93 -7.11
CA ASP A 95 -19.79 -24.41 -8.13
C ASP A 95 -20.70 -23.32 -8.71
N SER A 96 -20.57 -22.10 -8.24
CA SER A 96 -21.39 -21.03 -8.78
C SER A 96 -20.71 -20.42 -10.02
N GLU A 97 -21.21 -20.75 -11.20
CA GLU A 97 -21.11 -19.86 -12.38
C GLU A 97 -21.83 -18.54 -12.10
N CYS A 98 -21.54 -17.93 -10.94
CA CYS A 98 -22.20 -16.69 -10.57
C CYS A 98 -21.54 -15.55 -11.34
N ALA A 99 -21.87 -15.45 -12.64
CA ALA A 99 -21.53 -14.31 -13.48
C ALA A 99 -21.87 -12.98 -12.77
N PHE A 100 -22.89 -13.00 -11.91
CA PHE A 100 -23.31 -11.86 -11.11
C PHE A 100 -22.28 -11.49 -10.02
N SER A 101 -21.73 -12.45 -9.27
CA SER A 101 -20.70 -12.17 -8.28
C SER A 101 -19.39 -11.68 -8.92
N LYS A 102 -19.03 -12.25 -10.08
CA LYS A 102 -17.89 -11.74 -10.88
C LYS A 102 -18.14 -10.33 -11.36
N LEU A 103 -19.34 -10.03 -11.84
CA LEU A 103 -19.73 -8.69 -12.27
C LEU A 103 -19.71 -7.70 -11.10
N GLN A 104 -20.25 -8.06 -9.93
CA GLN A 104 -20.20 -7.21 -8.74
C GLN A 104 -18.77 -6.90 -8.35
N LEU A 105 -17.87 -7.89 -8.33
CA LEU A 105 -16.46 -7.67 -8.02
C LEU A 105 -15.80 -6.73 -9.04
N GLN A 106 -16.06 -6.92 -10.33
CA GLN A 106 -15.56 -6.04 -11.38
C GLN A 106 -16.07 -4.60 -11.24
N MET A 107 -17.34 -4.43 -10.92
CA MET A 107 -17.94 -3.11 -10.68
C MET A 107 -17.30 -2.43 -9.47
N LEU A 108 -17.17 -3.10 -8.33
CA LEU A 108 -16.54 -2.56 -7.12
C LEU A 108 -15.10 -2.14 -7.37
N SER A 109 -14.39 -2.90 -8.17
CA SER A 109 -13.02 -2.55 -8.53
C SER A 109 -12.95 -1.34 -9.45
N ALA A 110 -13.80 -1.28 -10.48
CA ALA A 110 -13.87 -0.12 -11.36
C ALA A 110 -14.18 1.17 -10.55
N PHE A 111 -15.06 1.07 -9.54
CA PHE A 111 -15.33 2.17 -8.62
C PHE A 111 -14.09 2.55 -7.79
N SER A 112 -13.37 1.58 -7.24
CA SER A 112 -12.16 1.85 -6.45
C SER A 112 -11.05 2.50 -7.29
N GLU A 113 -10.84 2.04 -8.52
CA GLU A 113 -9.91 2.66 -9.46
C GLU A 113 -10.33 4.09 -9.84
N TYR A 114 -11.63 4.31 -10.03
CA TYR A 114 -12.20 5.62 -10.29
C TYR A 114 -11.95 6.58 -9.13
N GLU A 115 -12.20 6.17 -7.87
CA GLU A 115 -11.93 6.99 -6.69
C GLU A 115 -10.45 7.36 -6.54
N VAL A 116 -9.53 6.41 -6.77
CA VAL A 116 -8.09 6.67 -6.77
C VAL A 116 -7.72 7.67 -7.87
N SER A 117 -8.28 7.52 -9.06
CA SER A 117 -8.08 8.43 -10.19
C SER A 117 -8.54 9.84 -9.86
N ILE A 118 -9.76 10.01 -9.36
CA ILE A 118 -10.32 11.30 -8.93
C ILE A 118 -9.48 11.94 -7.82
N SER A 119 -9.07 11.15 -6.82
CA SER A 119 -8.19 11.64 -5.74
C SER A 119 -6.84 12.13 -6.28
N SER A 120 -6.29 11.46 -7.26
CA SER A 120 -5.03 11.84 -7.90
C SER A 120 -5.17 13.16 -8.70
N ILE A 121 -6.27 13.32 -9.42
CA ILE A 121 -6.61 14.55 -10.15
C ILE A 121 -6.75 15.72 -9.17
N ARG A 122 -7.58 15.57 -8.14
CA ARG A 122 -7.77 16.61 -7.10
C ARG A 122 -6.46 16.98 -6.41
N ARG A 123 -5.58 16.01 -6.16
CA ARG A 123 -4.25 16.26 -5.59
C ARG A 123 -3.37 17.08 -6.53
N ARG A 124 -3.34 16.75 -7.83
CA ARG A 124 -2.59 17.52 -8.85
C ARG A 124 -3.09 18.94 -8.95
N GLU A 125 -4.41 19.14 -9.01
CA GLU A 125 -5.02 20.48 -9.02
C GLU A 125 -4.70 21.27 -7.74
N GLY A 126 -4.77 20.62 -6.57
CA GLY A 126 -4.40 21.22 -5.29
C GLY A 126 -2.93 21.67 -5.26
N ILE A 127 -2.01 20.83 -5.76
CA ILE A 127 -0.58 21.19 -5.89
C ILE A 127 -0.39 22.35 -6.87
N ALA A 128 -1.08 22.33 -8.01
CA ALA A 128 -1.01 23.41 -9.00
C ALA A 128 -1.48 24.75 -8.41
N LYS A 129 -2.62 24.74 -7.71
CA LYS A 129 -3.14 25.93 -7.01
C LYS A 129 -2.20 26.42 -5.90
N ALA A 130 -1.58 25.51 -5.14
CA ALA A 130 -0.61 25.85 -4.09
C ALA A 130 0.69 26.43 -4.68
N LYS A 131 1.15 25.91 -5.82
CA LYS A 131 2.30 26.47 -6.56
C LYS A 131 1.98 27.88 -7.09
N ALA A 132 0.80 28.08 -7.67
CA ALA A 132 0.38 29.39 -8.16
C ALA A 132 0.28 30.45 -7.04
N LYS A 133 -0.08 30.02 -5.83
CA LYS A 133 -0.13 30.89 -4.63
C LYS A 133 1.23 31.06 -3.95
N GLY A 134 2.33 30.50 -4.50
CA GLY A 134 3.66 30.57 -3.88
C GLY A 134 3.83 29.77 -2.56
N ILE A 135 2.80 29.02 -2.15
CA ILE A 135 2.81 28.26 -0.89
C ILE A 135 3.70 27.02 -1.03
N TYR A 136 3.81 26.49 -2.26
CA TYR A 136 4.61 25.30 -2.59
C TYR A 136 6.00 25.72 -3.09
N CYS A 137 6.70 26.54 -2.31
CA CYS A 137 8.12 26.75 -2.53
C CYS A 137 8.88 25.55 -1.96
N LYS A 138 9.81 24.97 -2.73
CA LYS A 138 10.89 24.19 -2.10
C LYS A 138 11.44 25.08 -1.01
N LYS A 139 11.31 24.67 0.26
CA LYS A 139 12.12 25.29 1.31
C LYS A 139 13.55 25.14 0.83
N ASP A 140 14.14 26.23 0.40
CA ASP A 140 15.56 26.30 0.21
C ASP A 140 16.14 25.87 1.55
N LYS A 141 16.88 24.76 1.57
CA LYS A 141 17.42 24.22 2.82
C LYS A 141 18.58 25.10 3.30
N GLY A 142 18.38 26.43 3.24
CA GLY A 142 19.32 27.41 3.81
C GLY A 142 20.80 27.16 3.46
N VAL A 143 21.05 26.57 2.29
CA VAL A 143 22.41 26.36 1.81
C VAL A 143 22.89 27.71 1.32
N ASP A 144 23.62 28.43 2.13
CA ASP A 144 24.24 29.68 1.75
C ASP A 144 25.36 29.42 0.74
N HIS A 145 24.99 29.54 -0.54
CA HIS A 145 25.90 29.33 -1.67
C HIS A 145 27.10 30.31 -1.61
N SER A 146 26.88 31.52 -1.10
CA SER A 146 27.94 32.53 -0.97
C SER A 146 28.97 32.14 0.08
N THR A 147 28.55 31.63 1.21
CA THR A 147 29.42 31.11 2.26
C THR A 147 30.20 29.88 1.79
N ILE A 148 29.59 28.96 1.04
CA ILE A 148 30.27 27.80 0.47
C ILE A 148 31.36 28.24 -0.52
N ALA A 149 31.04 29.18 -1.43
CA ALA A 149 32.00 29.71 -2.40
C ALA A 149 33.18 30.40 -1.70
N ARG A 150 32.91 31.21 -0.68
CA ARG A 150 33.96 31.88 0.10
C ARG A 150 34.89 30.85 0.76
N MET A 151 34.34 29.88 1.48
CA MET A 151 35.15 28.85 2.14
C MET A 151 35.94 27.99 1.15
N HIS A 152 35.43 27.79 -0.03
CA HIS A 152 36.13 27.07 -1.09
C HIS A 152 37.31 27.89 -1.65
N ASN A 153 37.14 29.19 -1.83
CA ASN A 153 38.21 30.13 -2.24
C ASN A 153 39.29 30.26 -1.19
N GLU A 154 38.94 30.07 0.10
CA GLU A 154 39.88 29.98 1.22
C GLU A 154 40.63 28.63 1.30
N SER A 155 40.52 27.81 0.24
CA SER A 155 41.14 26.47 0.12
C SER A 155 40.70 25.46 1.19
N ILE A 156 39.55 25.66 1.82
CA ILE A 156 39.01 24.71 2.79
C ILE A 156 38.48 23.45 2.05
N PRO A 157 38.89 22.24 2.47
CA PRO A 157 38.44 21.01 1.85
C PRO A 157 36.89 20.87 1.91
N LYS A 158 36.25 20.42 0.80
CA LYS A 158 34.80 20.28 0.65
C LYS A 158 34.17 19.42 1.77
N SER A 159 34.88 18.43 2.29
CA SER A 159 34.46 17.61 3.42
C SER A 159 34.35 18.40 4.74
N VAL A 160 35.25 19.37 4.93
CA VAL A 160 35.26 20.23 6.11
C VAL A 160 34.17 21.28 6.00
N ILE A 161 33.96 21.84 4.80
CA ILE A 161 32.84 22.77 4.53
C ILE A 161 31.50 22.07 4.84
N ALA A 162 31.28 20.84 4.35
CA ALA A 162 30.08 20.05 4.60
C ALA A 162 29.83 19.85 6.11
N LYS A 163 30.88 19.49 6.84
CA LYS A 163 30.83 19.27 8.31
C LYS A 163 30.54 20.58 9.08
N ARG A 164 31.17 21.69 8.71
CA ARG A 164 30.96 22.99 9.37
C ARG A 164 29.56 23.56 9.18
N LEU A 165 28.99 23.35 7.97
CA LEU A 165 27.67 23.87 7.64
C LEU A 165 26.52 22.88 7.90
N GLY A 166 26.82 21.68 8.41
CA GLY A 166 25.81 20.65 8.71
C GLY A 166 25.08 20.14 7.48
N ILE A 167 25.70 20.17 6.29
CA ILE A 167 25.10 19.77 5.02
C ILE A 167 25.83 18.56 4.41
N SER A 168 25.18 17.90 3.43
CA SER A 168 25.81 16.78 2.74
C SER A 168 26.94 17.24 1.82
N ARG A 169 27.97 16.39 1.62
CA ARG A 169 29.03 16.67 0.64
C ARG A 169 28.47 16.94 -0.76
N MET A 170 27.42 16.22 -1.16
CA MET A 170 26.75 16.43 -2.44
C MET A 170 26.12 17.82 -2.57
N SER A 171 25.61 18.39 -1.46
CA SER A 171 25.11 19.76 -1.44
C SER A 171 26.21 20.78 -1.69
N VAL A 172 27.42 20.57 -1.12
CA VAL A 172 28.59 21.42 -1.39
C VAL A 172 29.01 21.32 -2.86
N TYR A 173 29.08 20.12 -3.43
CA TYR A 173 29.41 19.94 -4.84
C TYR A 173 28.41 20.62 -5.77
N ARG A 174 27.11 20.48 -5.53
CA ARG A 174 26.07 21.15 -6.32
C ARG A 174 26.15 22.67 -6.23
N SER A 175 26.47 23.18 -5.04
CA SER A 175 26.62 24.63 -4.82
C SER A 175 27.80 25.24 -5.57
N LEU A 176 28.86 24.48 -5.81
CA LEU A 176 30.06 24.91 -6.51
C LEU A 176 30.03 24.67 -8.02
N GLN A 177 29.03 23.94 -8.51
CA GLN A 177 28.81 23.69 -9.97
C GLN A 177 27.81 24.64 -10.61
N LEU A 178 27.18 25.52 -9.82
CA LEU A 178 26.34 26.65 -10.25
C LEU A 178 27.16 27.95 -10.28
#